data_204fddb2dc8e4a0bce4089183d206427
#
_entry.id   204fddb2dc8e4a0bce4089183d206427
#
_cell.length_a   1.000
_cell.length_b   1.000
_cell.length_c   1.000
_cell.angle_alpha   90.00
_cell.angle_beta   90.00
_cell.angle_gamma   90.00
#
_symmetry.space_group_name_H-M   'P 1'
#
loop_
_entity.id
_entity.type
_entity.pdbx_description
1 polymer ?
#
loop_
_entity_poly.entity_id
_entity_poly.type
_entity_poly.pdbx_seq_one_letter_code
_entity_poly.pdbx_strand_id
1 'polypeptide(L)'
;MRARPLVRARAVAGIALAQLRRSPGRTLLAILAVGIAVLSVTLLGSLGAGVVGAGEEGLDTAGRDIWISGDPVDASTGPAENSIVGSHEIANEVSERGDVTGASPIGMHEVYLGTDPDELERTPAVGVQRTHEGFDFQEGGGFRTPEEAFEGGRSTDPTTEEIVLDPAVASELGVSPGDTIYVGASQETAPGEEFTVVGTSSYYSQFLGSETAALPLVDLQALAGTTGTDRATFITANVTADADRDAVRDDIATEYPEYDVRTSDEQIGAMAAERPIVMASGATLVGLAIVGGTVLTVNLFALVTYHQRTELAALRALGLSRWVLAGTIGAQGLAIGVLGGLLGLAATPPIVAGLNHLSASVVGFENLLHTPPAVYAAGLVLAIGLGTVVAVVTGWRAGRYTRIEHLDD
;
A
#
# COMPACT_ATOMS: atom_id res chain seq x y z
N MET A 1 -18.28 42.67 35.94
CA MET A 1 -16.86 42.57 35.59
C MET A 1 -16.66 41.42 34.63
N ARG A 2 -16.46 41.66 33.32
CA ARG A 2 -16.15 40.63 32.31
C ARG A 2 -14.65 40.30 32.41
N ALA A 3 -14.27 39.24 33.12
CA ALA A 3 -12.91 38.74 33.10
C ALA A 3 -12.52 38.45 31.65
N ARG A 4 -11.39 39.02 31.21
CA ARG A 4 -10.86 38.86 29.85
C ARG A 4 -10.73 37.35 29.55
N PRO A 5 -11.12 36.85 28.38
CA PRO A 5 -11.13 35.41 28.03
C PRO A 5 -9.76 34.75 28.25
N LEU A 6 -8.67 35.51 28.07
CA LEU A 6 -7.28 35.05 28.29
C LEU A 6 -6.99 34.69 29.76
N VAL A 7 -7.55 35.43 30.73
CA VAL A 7 -7.35 35.15 32.17
C VAL A 7 -8.07 33.86 32.57
N ARG A 8 -9.25 33.61 32.00
CA ARG A 8 -10.00 32.35 32.22
C ARG A 8 -9.27 31.17 31.61
N ALA A 9 -8.73 31.29 30.38
CA ALA A 9 -7.99 30.23 29.73
C ALA A 9 -6.69 29.86 30.50
N ARG A 10 -5.97 30.87 31.04
CA ARG A 10 -4.78 30.63 31.89
C ARG A 10 -5.14 29.94 33.20
N ALA A 11 -6.22 30.33 33.84
CA ALA A 11 -6.71 29.69 35.08
C ALA A 11 -7.09 28.22 34.83
N VAL A 12 -7.85 27.92 33.76
CA VAL A 12 -8.23 26.57 33.34
C VAL A 12 -7.01 25.72 33.07
N ALA A 13 -6.02 26.21 32.28
CA ALA A 13 -4.79 25.50 31.98
C ALA A 13 -3.95 25.25 33.24
N GLY A 14 -3.83 26.22 34.15
CA GLY A 14 -3.10 26.06 35.41
C GLY A 14 -3.70 24.98 36.31
N ILE A 15 -5.02 24.95 36.46
CA ILE A 15 -5.73 23.93 37.23
C ILE A 15 -5.55 22.55 36.57
N ALA A 16 -5.71 22.46 35.26
CA ALA A 16 -5.52 21.21 34.51
C ALA A 16 -4.13 20.62 34.71
N LEU A 17 -3.08 21.45 34.59
CA LEU A 17 -1.70 21.03 34.79
C LEU A 17 -1.41 20.58 36.23
N ALA A 18 -1.95 21.30 37.22
CA ALA A 18 -1.79 20.94 38.62
C ALA A 18 -2.45 19.56 38.92
N GLN A 19 -3.62 19.29 38.35
CA GLN A 19 -4.31 18.00 38.50
C GLN A 19 -3.56 16.86 37.83
N LEU A 20 -3.00 17.07 36.63
CA LEU A 20 -2.17 16.07 35.94
C LEU A 20 -0.94 15.69 36.77
N ARG A 21 -0.31 16.68 37.43
CA ARG A 21 0.87 16.44 38.30
C ARG A 21 0.52 15.74 39.61
N ARG A 22 -0.71 15.88 40.09
CA ARG A 22 -1.16 15.32 41.38
C ARG A 22 -1.42 13.80 41.32
N SER A 23 -1.70 13.28 40.12
CA SER A 23 -1.93 11.84 39.91
C SER A 23 -1.13 11.29 38.73
N PRO A 24 0.22 11.18 38.86
CA PRO A 24 1.08 10.87 37.71
C PRO A 24 0.82 9.49 37.11
N GLY A 25 0.50 8.47 37.92
CA GLY A 25 0.22 7.12 37.41
C GLY A 25 -0.99 7.05 36.49
N ARG A 26 -2.10 7.77 36.86
CA ARG A 26 -3.29 7.82 36.01
C ARG A 26 -3.06 8.63 34.74
N THR A 27 -2.34 9.73 34.85
CA THR A 27 -1.96 10.57 33.71
C THR A 27 -1.11 9.76 32.71
N LEU A 28 -0.16 8.99 33.22
CA LEU A 28 0.67 8.11 32.39
C LEU A 28 -0.17 7.05 31.68
N LEU A 29 -1.06 6.37 32.40
CA LEU A 29 -1.97 5.37 31.80
C LEU A 29 -2.86 6.00 30.72
N ALA A 30 -3.35 7.23 30.94
CA ALA A 30 -4.13 7.93 29.95
C ALA A 30 -3.33 8.28 28.69
N ILE A 31 -2.11 8.77 28.85
CA ILE A 31 -1.16 9.07 27.77
C ILE A 31 -0.85 7.78 26.98
N LEU A 32 -0.54 6.68 27.67
CA LEU A 32 -0.28 5.39 27.05
C LEU A 32 -1.50 4.86 26.26
N ALA A 33 -2.70 4.97 26.83
CA ALA A 33 -3.92 4.52 26.16
C ALA A 33 -4.19 5.28 24.84
N VAL A 34 -4.05 6.61 24.87
CA VAL A 34 -4.17 7.46 23.68
C VAL A 34 -3.01 7.16 22.71
N GLY A 35 -1.79 6.97 23.22
CA GLY A 35 -0.62 6.61 22.42
C GLY A 35 -0.80 5.29 21.67
N ILE A 36 -1.30 4.25 22.32
CA ILE A 36 -1.60 2.96 21.71
C ILE A 36 -2.70 3.09 20.64
N ALA A 37 -3.76 3.86 20.93
CA ALA A 37 -4.82 4.09 19.96
C ALA A 37 -4.30 4.78 18.69
N VAL A 38 -3.47 5.83 18.85
CA VAL A 38 -2.85 6.54 17.72
C VAL A 38 -1.89 5.62 16.97
N LEU A 39 -1.03 4.89 17.69
CA LEU A 39 -0.10 3.93 17.10
C LEU A 39 -0.84 2.87 16.28
N SER A 40 -1.94 2.31 16.79
CA SER A 40 -2.74 1.32 16.04
C SER A 40 -3.28 1.89 14.73
N VAL A 41 -3.81 3.12 14.77
CA VAL A 41 -4.34 3.79 13.57
C VAL A 41 -3.22 4.12 12.59
N THR A 42 -2.07 4.60 13.07
CA THR A 42 -0.93 4.91 12.19
C THR A 42 -0.31 3.65 11.57
N LEU A 43 -0.18 2.56 12.31
CA LEU A 43 0.32 1.30 11.78
C LEU A 43 -0.62 0.71 10.72
N LEU A 44 -1.94 0.70 10.97
CA LEU A 44 -2.91 0.22 9.98
C LEU A 44 -2.99 1.14 8.76
N GLY A 45 -2.89 2.46 8.98
CA GLY A 45 -2.78 3.43 7.90
C GLY A 45 -1.49 3.26 7.08
N SER A 46 -0.36 2.96 7.76
CA SER A 46 0.93 2.69 7.11
C SER A 46 0.91 1.39 6.30
N LEU A 47 0.23 0.36 6.80
CA LEU A 47 0.04 -0.89 6.06
C LEU A 47 -0.82 -0.66 4.82
N GLY A 48 -1.94 0.06 4.95
CA GLY A 48 -2.78 0.40 3.81
C GLY A 48 -2.03 1.24 2.75
N ALA A 49 -1.27 2.24 3.19
CA ALA A 49 -0.43 3.04 2.29
C ALA A 49 0.72 2.22 1.68
N GLY A 50 1.30 1.28 2.43
CA GLY A 50 2.36 0.41 1.92
C GLY A 50 1.86 -0.57 0.85
N VAL A 51 0.67 -1.13 1.02
CA VAL A 51 0.05 -2.00 -0.01
C VAL A 51 -0.22 -1.21 -1.30
N VAL A 52 -0.69 0.03 -1.19
CA VAL A 52 -0.87 0.91 -2.37
C VAL A 52 0.50 1.32 -2.93
N GLY A 53 1.44 1.75 -2.08
CA GLY A 53 2.77 2.21 -2.48
C GLY A 53 3.64 1.10 -3.09
N ALA A 54 3.49 -0.16 -2.67
CA ALA A 54 4.19 -1.28 -3.32
C ALA A 54 3.75 -1.45 -4.78
N GLY A 55 2.47 -1.18 -5.07
CA GLY A 55 2.00 -1.08 -6.45
C GLY A 55 2.62 0.11 -7.21
N GLU A 56 2.67 1.27 -6.58
CA GLU A 56 3.26 2.50 -7.16
C GLU A 56 4.77 2.36 -7.39
N GLU A 57 5.54 1.91 -6.38
CA GLU A 57 7.00 1.70 -6.51
C GLU A 57 7.35 0.65 -7.58
N GLY A 58 6.55 -0.42 -7.69
CA GLY A 58 6.71 -1.41 -8.75
C GLY A 58 6.49 -0.82 -10.14
N LEU A 59 5.52 0.08 -10.30
CA LEU A 59 5.24 0.76 -11.57
C LEU A 59 6.24 1.89 -11.86
N ASP A 60 6.61 2.69 -10.86
CA ASP A 60 7.58 3.79 -11.00
C ASP A 60 9.00 3.27 -11.25
N THR A 61 9.43 2.20 -10.54
CA THR A 61 10.74 1.57 -10.75
C THR A 61 10.81 0.87 -12.11
N ALA A 62 9.68 0.39 -12.62
CA ALA A 62 9.57 -0.12 -13.97
C ALA A 62 9.64 0.98 -15.04
N GLY A 63 9.62 2.27 -14.65
CA GLY A 63 9.62 3.40 -15.57
C GLY A 63 8.43 3.35 -16.52
N ARG A 64 7.24 3.08 -16.01
CA ARG A 64 6.02 2.87 -16.81
C ARG A 64 5.01 3.95 -16.49
N ASP A 65 5.01 5.00 -17.28
CA ASP A 65 4.16 6.17 -17.08
C ASP A 65 2.74 5.97 -17.63
N ILE A 66 2.63 5.26 -18.77
CA ILE A 66 1.38 5.03 -19.50
C ILE A 66 1.18 3.54 -19.76
N TRP A 67 -0.07 3.12 -19.67
CA TRP A 67 -0.55 1.77 -19.89
C TRP A 67 -1.60 1.78 -20.98
N ILE A 68 -1.41 0.94 -22.00
CA ILE A 68 -2.36 0.72 -23.09
C ILE A 68 -2.80 -0.74 -22.95
N SER A 69 -4.10 -0.99 -22.82
CA SER A 69 -4.67 -2.34 -22.68
C SER A 69 -5.96 -2.48 -23.45
N GLY A 70 -6.30 -3.70 -23.86
CA GLY A 70 -7.58 -3.98 -24.49
C GLY A 70 -8.74 -3.97 -23.49
N ASP A 71 -8.49 -4.41 -22.27
CA ASP A 71 -9.40 -4.38 -21.12
C ASP A 71 -8.59 -4.04 -19.85
N PRO A 72 -9.26 -3.64 -18.74
CA PRO A 72 -8.58 -3.47 -17.47
C PRO A 72 -7.80 -4.75 -17.10
N VAL A 73 -6.49 -4.59 -16.87
CA VAL A 73 -5.62 -5.73 -16.51
C VAL A 73 -5.95 -6.20 -15.11
N ASP A 74 -6.59 -7.34 -14.98
CA ASP A 74 -6.73 -8.07 -13.72
C ASP A 74 -5.62 -9.11 -13.60
N ALA A 75 -4.65 -8.85 -12.71
CA ALA A 75 -3.54 -9.76 -12.44
C ALA A 75 -3.97 -11.14 -11.91
N SER A 76 -5.24 -11.31 -11.52
CA SER A 76 -5.78 -12.55 -10.94
C SER A 76 -6.51 -13.46 -11.93
N THR A 77 -6.83 -12.99 -13.13
CA THR A 77 -7.74 -13.69 -14.06
C THR A 77 -7.07 -14.29 -15.30
N GLY A 78 -5.73 -14.18 -15.42
CA GLY A 78 -5.04 -14.69 -16.61
C GLY A 78 -5.07 -13.73 -17.81
N PRO A 79 -4.79 -14.20 -19.02
CA PRO A 79 -4.68 -13.33 -20.18
C PRO A 79 -5.98 -12.59 -20.45
N ALA A 80 -5.88 -11.27 -20.65
CA ALA A 80 -7.01 -10.42 -21.01
C ALA A 80 -7.72 -10.98 -22.26
N GLU A 81 -9.07 -11.06 -22.24
CA GLU A 81 -9.86 -11.55 -23.37
C GLU A 81 -9.60 -10.73 -24.65
N ASN A 82 -9.31 -9.44 -24.52
CA ASN A 82 -8.95 -8.52 -25.60
C ASN A 82 -7.47 -8.17 -25.57
N SER A 83 -6.60 -9.09 -25.95
CA SER A 83 -5.20 -8.78 -26.12
C SER A 83 -4.97 -7.82 -27.30
N ILE A 84 -4.00 -6.92 -27.16
CA ILE A 84 -3.55 -6.02 -28.23
C ILE A 84 -2.99 -6.87 -29.37
N VAL A 85 -3.40 -6.59 -30.59
CA VAL A 85 -2.90 -7.25 -31.82
C VAL A 85 -1.94 -6.31 -32.52
N GLY A 86 -0.84 -6.86 -33.08
CA GLY A 86 0.22 -6.02 -33.68
C GLY A 86 0.96 -5.18 -32.63
N SER A 87 1.19 -5.77 -31.47
CA SER A 87 1.66 -5.07 -30.28
C SER A 87 3.03 -4.39 -30.47
N HIS A 88 3.92 -5.00 -31.25
CA HIS A 88 5.23 -4.40 -31.56
C HIS A 88 5.11 -3.19 -32.49
N GLU A 89 4.18 -3.23 -33.45
CA GLU A 89 3.93 -2.08 -34.37
C GLU A 89 3.43 -0.88 -33.57
N ILE A 90 2.42 -1.08 -32.73
CA ILE A 90 1.87 -0.03 -31.85
C ILE A 90 2.94 0.50 -30.88
N ALA A 91 3.71 -0.38 -30.24
CA ALA A 91 4.77 0.05 -29.33
C ALA A 91 5.86 0.87 -30.04
N ASN A 92 6.21 0.52 -31.28
CA ASN A 92 7.15 1.30 -32.08
C ASN A 92 6.58 2.67 -32.46
N GLU A 93 5.33 2.74 -32.94
CA GLU A 93 4.67 4.02 -33.27
C GLU A 93 4.60 4.93 -32.04
N VAL A 94 4.26 4.38 -30.87
CA VAL A 94 4.27 5.13 -29.61
C VAL A 94 5.69 5.58 -29.21
N SER A 95 6.72 4.72 -29.44
CA SER A 95 8.12 5.04 -29.14
C SER A 95 8.71 6.14 -30.04
N GLU A 96 8.20 6.30 -31.27
CA GLU A 96 8.63 7.33 -32.22
C GLU A 96 8.13 8.75 -31.85
N ARG A 97 7.22 8.85 -30.86
CA ARG A 97 6.73 10.14 -30.37
C ARG A 97 7.84 10.90 -29.65
N GLY A 98 7.93 12.21 -29.86
CA GLY A 98 8.97 13.05 -29.27
C GLY A 98 8.83 13.27 -27.75
N ASP A 99 7.66 12.94 -27.18
CA ASP A 99 7.29 13.04 -25.77
C ASP A 99 7.38 11.70 -25.02
N VAL A 100 7.74 10.62 -25.73
CA VAL A 100 7.93 9.26 -25.19
C VAL A 100 9.39 8.86 -25.33
N THR A 101 9.97 8.24 -24.30
CA THR A 101 11.35 7.73 -24.30
C THR A 101 11.45 6.28 -24.78
N GLY A 102 10.35 5.56 -24.75
CA GLY A 102 10.24 4.19 -25.23
C GLY A 102 8.92 3.56 -24.82
N ALA A 103 8.48 2.58 -25.60
CA ALA A 103 7.32 1.76 -25.29
C ALA A 103 7.66 0.29 -25.53
N SER A 104 7.03 -0.61 -24.76
CA SER A 104 7.29 -2.05 -24.84
C SER A 104 6.02 -2.85 -24.62
N PRO A 105 5.73 -3.83 -25.49
CA PRO A 105 4.64 -4.77 -25.25
C PRO A 105 5.00 -5.78 -24.16
N ILE A 106 4.00 -6.17 -23.38
CA ILE A 106 4.11 -7.14 -22.31
C ILE A 106 2.98 -8.16 -22.47
N GLY A 107 3.33 -9.43 -22.56
CA GLY A 107 2.40 -10.54 -22.58
C GLY A 107 2.23 -11.13 -21.17
N MET A 108 1.02 -11.62 -20.87
CA MET A 108 0.77 -12.43 -19.68
C MET A 108 0.05 -13.71 -20.09
N HIS A 109 0.51 -14.82 -19.57
CA HIS A 109 -0.11 -16.12 -19.80
C HIS A 109 0.17 -17.04 -18.62
N GLU A 110 -0.71 -18.01 -18.39
CA GLU A 110 -0.42 -19.07 -17.44
C GLU A 110 0.30 -20.21 -18.17
N VAL A 111 1.41 -20.63 -17.62
CA VAL A 111 2.21 -21.75 -18.16
C VAL A 111 2.23 -22.90 -17.15
N TYR A 112 2.51 -24.08 -17.66
CA TYR A 112 2.82 -25.26 -16.86
C TYR A 112 4.33 -25.47 -16.92
N LEU A 113 4.99 -25.54 -15.76
CA LEU A 113 6.44 -25.72 -15.69
C LEU A 113 6.83 -26.72 -14.60
N GLY A 114 7.97 -27.36 -14.77
CA GLY A 114 8.47 -28.35 -13.83
C GLY A 114 9.75 -29.01 -14.33
N THR A 115 10.43 -29.75 -13.46
CA THR A 115 11.63 -30.54 -13.79
C THR A 115 11.26 -31.95 -14.24
N ASP A 116 10.08 -32.43 -13.95
CA ASP A 116 9.54 -33.71 -14.39
C ASP A 116 8.31 -33.47 -15.29
N PRO A 117 8.28 -34.03 -16.51
CA PRO A 117 7.15 -33.83 -17.42
C PRO A 117 5.80 -34.37 -16.91
N ASP A 118 5.80 -35.25 -15.90
CA ASP A 118 4.63 -35.80 -15.28
C ASP A 118 4.17 -35.01 -14.05
N GLU A 119 5.01 -34.10 -13.52
CA GLU A 119 4.76 -33.25 -12.35
C GLU A 119 4.95 -31.77 -12.69
N LEU A 120 4.00 -31.20 -13.44
CA LEU A 120 4.03 -29.82 -13.88
C LEU A 120 3.08 -28.95 -13.06
N GLU A 121 3.56 -27.80 -12.62
CA GLU A 121 2.79 -26.82 -11.85
C GLU A 121 2.38 -25.63 -12.72
N ARG A 122 1.18 -25.11 -12.42
CA ARG A 122 0.63 -23.95 -13.12
C ARG A 122 1.18 -22.68 -12.49
N THR A 123 1.90 -21.89 -13.28
CA THR A 123 2.57 -20.68 -12.84
C THR A 123 2.25 -19.51 -13.78
N PRO A 124 1.90 -18.32 -13.25
CA PRO A 124 1.79 -17.13 -14.08
C PRO A 124 3.13 -16.81 -14.76
N ALA A 125 3.07 -16.45 -16.03
CA ALA A 125 4.25 -16.07 -16.81
C ALA A 125 4.06 -14.70 -17.46
N VAL A 126 5.16 -13.92 -17.48
CA VAL A 126 5.22 -12.60 -18.11
C VAL A 126 6.21 -12.66 -19.25
N GLY A 127 5.73 -12.34 -20.45
CA GLY A 127 6.55 -12.20 -21.64
C GLY A 127 7.00 -10.76 -21.83
N VAL A 128 8.30 -10.51 -21.94
CA VAL A 128 8.90 -9.18 -22.11
C VAL A 128 9.92 -9.16 -23.24
N GLN A 129 10.11 -8.01 -23.86
CA GLN A 129 11.08 -7.89 -24.95
C GLN A 129 12.53 -8.11 -24.49
N ARG A 130 12.87 -7.60 -23.30
CA ARG A 130 14.21 -7.69 -22.70
C ARG A 130 14.14 -7.54 -21.19
N THR A 131 15.13 -8.06 -20.52
CA THR A 131 15.40 -7.74 -19.12
C THR A 131 16.16 -6.42 -19.04
N HIS A 132 15.88 -5.60 -18.04
CA HIS A 132 16.50 -4.29 -17.80
C HIS A 132 17.09 -4.20 -16.38
N GLU A 133 17.81 -3.14 -16.07
CA GLU A 133 18.50 -2.97 -14.79
C GLU A 133 17.57 -3.09 -13.54
N GLY A 134 16.26 -2.81 -13.69
CA GLY A 134 15.27 -2.94 -12.63
C GLY A 134 14.90 -4.38 -12.26
N PHE A 135 15.38 -5.39 -12.99
CA PHE A 135 15.06 -6.80 -12.71
C PHE A 135 15.66 -7.33 -11.40
N ASP A 136 16.69 -6.71 -10.85
CA ASP A 136 17.35 -7.08 -9.59
C ASP A 136 17.50 -8.61 -9.41
N PHE A 137 18.46 -9.19 -10.19
CA PHE A 137 18.69 -10.63 -10.18
C PHE A 137 19.35 -11.08 -8.88
N GLN A 138 18.73 -12.06 -8.20
CA GLN A 138 19.32 -12.69 -7.03
C GLN A 138 20.41 -13.69 -7.42
N GLU A 139 20.19 -14.44 -8.53
CA GLU A 139 21.17 -15.35 -9.10
C GLU A 139 21.10 -15.30 -10.64
N GLY A 140 22.22 -15.57 -11.31
CA GLY A 140 22.30 -15.59 -12.77
C GLY A 140 22.21 -14.21 -13.42
N GLY A 141 21.39 -14.09 -14.46
CA GLY A 141 21.24 -12.85 -15.24
C GLY A 141 19.98 -12.84 -16.08
N GLY A 142 19.90 -11.86 -16.97
CA GLY A 142 18.76 -11.70 -17.89
C GLY A 142 18.91 -12.49 -19.19
N PHE A 143 17.91 -12.37 -20.03
CA PHE A 143 17.87 -13.01 -21.34
C PHE A 143 19.01 -12.51 -22.24
N ARG A 144 19.57 -13.42 -23.02
CA ARG A 144 20.58 -13.12 -24.04
C ARG A 144 19.93 -12.69 -25.36
N THR A 145 19.00 -11.78 -25.31
CA THR A 145 18.27 -11.31 -26.48
C THR A 145 19.22 -10.42 -27.32
N PRO A 146 19.50 -10.72 -28.59
CA PRO A 146 20.28 -9.82 -29.45
C PRO A 146 19.54 -8.48 -29.60
N GLU A 147 20.30 -7.38 -29.53
CA GLU A 147 19.73 -6.01 -29.74
C GLU A 147 19.07 -5.87 -31.13
N GLU A 148 19.49 -6.67 -32.09
CA GLU A 148 19.03 -6.70 -33.48
C GLU A 148 17.67 -7.42 -33.67
N ALA A 149 17.19 -8.18 -32.66
CA ALA A 149 15.95 -8.95 -32.73
C ALA A 149 14.67 -8.09 -32.86
N PHE A 150 14.78 -6.77 -32.67
CA PHE A 150 13.65 -5.83 -32.62
C PHE A 150 13.69 -4.74 -33.68
N GLU A 151 14.57 -4.83 -34.67
CA GLU A 151 14.55 -3.91 -35.81
C GLU A 151 13.37 -4.20 -36.74
N GLY A 152 12.43 -3.25 -36.82
CA GLY A 152 11.34 -3.25 -37.79
C GLY A 152 9.98 -3.81 -37.32
N GLY A 153 9.72 -3.91 -36.02
CA GLY A 153 8.37 -4.17 -35.50
C GLY A 153 7.84 -5.59 -35.66
N ARG A 154 8.66 -6.52 -36.11
CA ARG A 154 8.35 -7.94 -36.13
C ARG A 154 9.50 -8.73 -35.51
N SER A 155 9.19 -9.50 -34.48
CA SER A 155 10.10 -10.53 -34.04
C SER A 155 10.24 -11.56 -35.20
N THR A 156 11.37 -11.52 -35.87
CA THR A 156 11.77 -12.55 -36.86
C THR A 156 12.70 -13.56 -36.22
N ASP A 157 12.95 -13.41 -34.91
CA ASP A 157 13.92 -14.24 -34.23
C ASP A 157 13.34 -15.56 -33.76
N PRO A 158 14.16 -16.61 -33.79
CA PRO A 158 13.83 -17.90 -33.18
C PRO A 158 13.61 -17.70 -31.67
N THR A 159 12.75 -18.53 -31.09
CA THR A 159 12.63 -18.71 -29.65
C THR A 159 14.02 -18.90 -29.03
N THR A 160 14.25 -18.26 -27.88
CA THR A 160 15.53 -18.38 -27.16
C THR A 160 15.50 -19.52 -26.14
N GLU A 161 14.29 -19.93 -25.73
CA GLU A 161 14.05 -20.97 -24.72
C GLU A 161 14.76 -20.64 -23.39
N GLU A 162 14.80 -19.35 -23.04
CA GLU A 162 15.36 -18.82 -21.80
C GLU A 162 14.23 -18.39 -20.84
N ILE A 163 14.42 -18.67 -19.55
CA ILE A 163 13.44 -18.32 -18.52
C ILE A 163 14.13 -17.77 -17.28
N VAL A 164 13.52 -16.75 -16.68
CA VAL A 164 13.86 -16.23 -15.35
C VAL A 164 12.74 -16.64 -14.41
N LEU A 165 13.06 -17.26 -13.29
CA LEU A 165 12.11 -17.73 -12.30
C LEU A 165 12.06 -16.81 -11.07
N ASP A 166 10.92 -16.78 -10.40
CA ASP A 166 10.89 -16.30 -9.01
C ASP A 166 11.78 -17.18 -8.13
N PRO A 167 12.55 -16.61 -7.17
CA PRO A 167 13.39 -17.37 -6.26
C PRO A 167 12.66 -18.48 -5.49
N ALA A 168 11.37 -18.27 -5.17
CA ALA A 168 10.57 -19.28 -4.50
C ALA A 168 10.27 -20.46 -5.44
N VAL A 169 9.88 -20.20 -6.69
CA VAL A 169 9.67 -21.23 -7.72
C VAL A 169 10.96 -22.01 -7.97
N ALA A 170 12.08 -21.32 -8.15
CA ALA A 170 13.37 -21.97 -8.37
C ALA A 170 13.77 -22.86 -7.18
N SER A 171 13.52 -22.39 -5.95
CA SER A 171 13.78 -23.17 -4.73
C SER A 171 12.87 -24.39 -4.60
N GLU A 172 11.59 -24.27 -4.97
CA GLU A 172 10.60 -25.36 -4.93
C GLU A 172 10.94 -26.46 -5.93
N LEU A 173 11.33 -26.07 -7.15
CA LEU A 173 11.77 -26.97 -8.20
C LEU A 173 13.20 -27.52 -7.98
N GLY A 174 13.98 -26.90 -7.07
CA GLY A 174 15.37 -27.27 -6.79
C GLY A 174 16.31 -26.97 -7.95
N VAL A 175 16.05 -25.91 -8.74
CA VAL A 175 16.82 -25.51 -9.91
C VAL A 175 17.62 -24.24 -9.67
N SER A 176 18.72 -24.10 -10.42
CA SER A 176 19.61 -22.94 -10.42
C SER A 176 19.89 -22.48 -11.85
N PRO A 177 20.43 -21.25 -12.04
CA PRO A 177 20.81 -20.80 -13.38
C PRO A 177 21.74 -21.75 -14.09
N GLY A 178 21.35 -22.15 -15.31
CA GLY A 178 21.99 -23.17 -16.14
C GLY A 178 21.27 -24.51 -16.20
N ASP A 179 20.31 -24.75 -15.30
CA ASP A 179 19.46 -25.94 -15.34
C ASP A 179 18.36 -25.80 -16.40
N THR A 180 17.81 -26.93 -16.83
CA THR A 180 16.71 -26.98 -17.80
C THR A 180 15.43 -27.46 -17.15
N ILE A 181 14.29 -26.83 -17.52
CA ILE A 181 12.95 -27.19 -17.07
C ILE A 181 12.02 -27.33 -18.28
N TYR A 182 10.94 -28.07 -18.11
CA TYR A 182 9.85 -28.13 -19.07
C TYR A 182 8.88 -26.95 -18.87
N VAL A 183 8.49 -26.28 -19.97
CA VAL A 183 7.54 -25.17 -19.93
C VAL A 183 6.57 -25.27 -21.11
N GLY A 184 5.28 -25.12 -20.87
CA GLY A 184 4.30 -25.13 -21.95
C GLY A 184 2.98 -24.48 -21.58
N ALA A 185 2.15 -24.19 -22.58
CA ALA A 185 0.82 -23.63 -22.36
C ALA A 185 -0.20 -24.62 -21.75
N SER A 186 0.13 -25.90 -21.77
CA SER A 186 -0.70 -26.95 -21.16
C SER A 186 0.19 -28.11 -20.66
N GLN A 187 -0.36 -28.93 -19.78
CA GLN A 187 0.32 -30.15 -19.32
C GLN A 187 0.65 -31.13 -20.46
N GLU A 188 -0.07 -31.06 -21.56
CA GLU A 188 0.15 -31.95 -22.72
C GLU A 188 1.31 -31.47 -23.62
N THR A 189 1.52 -30.15 -23.72
CA THR A 189 2.52 -29.52 -24.56
C THR A 189 3.86 -29.29 -23.88
N ALA A 190 3.87 -29.02 -22.59
CA ALA A 190 5.06 -28.70 -21.82
C ALA A 190 6.18 -29.79 -21.88
N PRO A 191 5.91 -31.10 -21.91
CA PRO A 191 6.94 -32.10 -21.99
C PRO A 191 7.79 -32.05 -23.29
N GLY A 192 7.34 -31.31 -24.30
CA GLY A 192 8.07 -31.14 -25.58
C GLY A 192 8.89 -29.85 -25.68
N GLU A 193 8.80 -28.97 -24.71
CA GLU A 193 9.40 -27.63 -24.72
C GLU A 193 10.34 -27.47 -23.52
N GLU A 194 11.64 -27.41 -23.78
CA GLU A 194 12.66 -27.28 -22.74
C GLU A 194 13.19 -25.85 -22.70
N PHE A 195 13.23 -25.26 -21.50
CA PHE A 195 13.72 -23.91 -21.24
C PHE A 195 14.92 -23.94 -20.30
N THR A 196 15.91 -23.09 -20.56
CA THR A 196 17.08 -22.91 -19.70
C THR A 196 16.78 -21.81 -18.68
N VAL A 197 16.91 -22.10 -17.41
CA VAL A 197 16.86 -21.09 -16.34
C VAL A 197 18.11 -20.22 -16.44
N VAL A 198 17.98 -18.95 -16.80
CA VAL A 198 19.09 -18.01 -16.93
C VAL A 198 19.34 -17.17 -15.70
N GLY A 199 18.32 -16.98 -14.85
CA GLY A 199 18.43 -16.25 -13.61
C GLY A 199 17.19 -16.37 -12.73
N THR A 200 17.29 -15.80 -11.53
CA THR A 200 16.15 -15.64 -10.61
C THR A 200 15.92 -14.18 -10.28
N SER A 201 14.66 -13.76 -10.27
CA SER A 201 14.24 -12.40 -9.95
C SER A 201 12.82 -12.36 -9.37
N SER A 202 12.62 -11.65 -8.29
CA SER A 202 11.29 -11.40 -7.71
C SER A 202 10.57 -10.17 -8.28
N TYR A 203 11.10 -9.57 -9.34
CA TYR A 203 10.56 -8.33 -9.91
C TYR A 203 9.07 -8.42 -10.24
N TYR A 204 8.65 -9.39 -11.03
CA TYR A 204 7.23 -9.53 -11.38
C TYR A 204 6.37 -10.10 -10.27
N SER A 205 6.91 -10.96 -9.41
CA SER A 205 6.19 -11.52 -8.26
C SER A 205 5.80 -10.46 -7.27
N GLN A 206 6.66 -9.48 -7.03
CA GLN A 206 6.35 -8.32 -6.18
C GLN A 206 5.20 -7.49 -6.76
N PHE A 207 5.18 -7.31 -8.08
CA PHE A 207 4.13 -6.55 -8.77
C PHE A 207 2.80 -7.31 -8.84
N LEU A 208 2.83 -8.59 -9.21
CA LEU A 208 1.62 -9.41 -9.39
C LEU A 208 1.07 -9.95 -8.08
N GLY A 209 1.91 -10.01 -7.02
CA GLY A 209 1.54 -10.57 -5.73
C GLY A 209 1.42 -12.09 -5.73
N SER A 210 2.03 -12.76 -6.72
CA SER A 210 2.12 -14.21 -6.85
C SER A 210 3.46 -14.60 -7.47
N GLU A 211 3.92 -15.80 -7.18
CA GLU A 211 5.11 -16.38 -7.79
C GLU A 211 4.96 -16.41 -9.30
N THR A 212 5.98 -15.93 -10.03
CA THR A 212 5.87 -15.65 -11.47
C THR A 212 7.14 -16.03 -12.20
N ALA A 213 6.99 -16.56 -13.40
CA ALA A 213 8.08 -16.74 -14.35
C ALA A 213 8.14 -15.58 -15.35
N ALA A 214 9.33 -15.23 -15.83
CA ALA A 214 9.49 -14.28 -16.92
C ALA A 214 10.27 -14.93 -18.06
N LEU A 215 9.83 -14.69 -19.30
CA LEU A 215 10.45 -15.20 -20.50
C LEU A 215 10.38 -14.16 -21.63
N PRO A 216 11.16 -14.32 -22.71
CA PRO A 216 11.01 -13.46 -23.87
C PRO A 216 9.59 -13.49 -24.40
N LEU A 217 9.07 -12.33 -24.81
CA LEU A 217 7.68 -12.23 -25.32
C LEU A 217 7.43 -13.17 -26.51
N VAL A 218 8.45 -13.34 -27.36
CA VAL A 218 8.39 -14.26 -28.50
C VAL A 218 8.17 -15.70 -28.07
N ASP A 219 8.88 -16.15 -27.02
CA ASP A 219 8.73 -17.49 -26.47
C ASP A 219 7.33 -17.66 -25.85
N LEU A 220 6.85 -16.66 -25.10
CA LEU A 220 5.50 -16.69 -24.55
C LEU A 220 4.44 -16.73 -25.64
N GLN A 221 4.61 -15.95 -26.71
CA GLN A 221 3.70 -15.97 -27.87
C GLN A 221 3.72 -17.30 -28.61
N ALA A 222 4.90 -17.94 -28.71
CA ALA A 222 5.03 -19.27 -29.29
C ALA A 222 4.29 -20.32 -28.47
N LEU A 223 4.52 -20.34 -27.15
CA LEU A 223 3.80 -21.22 -26.22
C LEU A 223 2.28 -21.00 -26.29
N ALA A 224 1.83 -19.74 -26.29
CA ALA A 224 0.41 -19.39 -26.37
C ALA A 224 -0.22 -19.58 -27.77
N GLY A 225 0.59 -19.90 -28.81
CA GLY A 225 0.12 -20.04 -30.19
C GLY A 225 -0.30 -18.72 -30.84
N THR A 226 0.23 -17.60 -30.39
CA THR A 226 -0.15 -16.23 -30.82
C THR A 226 0.91 -15.51 -31.65
N THR A 227 2.03 -16.16 -31.99
CA THR A 227 3.16 -15.58 -32.76
C THR A 227 2.70 -14.90 -34.05
N GLY A 228 1.75 -15.50 -34.79
CA GLY A 228 1.28 -14.97 -36.09
C GLY A 228 0.42 -13.71 -35.96
N THR A 229 -0.05 -13.36 -34.79
CA THR A 229 -0.92 -12.20 -34.54
C THR A 229 -0.26 -11.14 -33.66
N ASP A 230 0.97 -11.38 -33.23
CA ASP A 230 1.78 -10.47 -32.40
C ASP A 230 0.97 -9.90 -31.22
N ARG A 231 0.49 -10.78 -30.33
CA ARG A 231 -0.41 -10.42 -29.24
C ARG A 231 0.38 -10.08 -27.98
N ALA A 232 -0.04 -9.01 -27.32
CA ALA A 232 0.38 -8.67 -25.96
C ALA A 232 -0.83 -8.38 -25.09
N THR A 233 -0.67 -8.47 -23.78
CA THR A 233 -1.72 -8.15 -22.81
C THR A 233 -1.87 -6.64 -22.68
N PHE A 234 -0.74 -5.93 -22.65
CA PHE A 234 -0.66 -4.48 -22.60
C PHE A 234 0.64 -3.95 -23.20
N ILE A 235 0.66 -2.68 -23.55
CA ILE A 235 1.86 -1.94 -23.89
C ILE A 235 2.10 -0.90 -22.80
N THR A 236 3.35 -0.78 -22.34
CA THR A 236 3.75 0.27 -21.40
C THR A 236 4.64 1.27 -22.09
N ALA A 237 4.47 2.56 -21.79
CA ALA A 237 5.31 3.63 -22.35
C ALA A 237 5.84 4.53 -21.23
N ASN A 238 7.07 5.05 -21.47
CA ASN A 238 7.73 6.00 -20.60
C ASN A 238 7.68 7.38 -21.25
N VAL A 239 7.22 8.36 -20.48
CA VAL A 239 7.12 9.74 -20.92
C VAL A 239 8.43 10.48 -20.62
N THR A 240 8.81 11.45 -21.46
CA THR A 240 9.96 12.30 -21.17
C THR A 240 9.71 13.15 -19.93
N ALA A 241 10.76 13.48 -19.17
CA ALA A 241 10.64 14.20 -17.90
C ALA A 241 9.96 15.59 -18.01
N ASP A 242 9.98 16.19 -19.19
CA ASP A 242 9.42 17.51 -19.45
C ASP A 242 7.98 17.47 -20.03
N ALA A 243 7.47 16.27 -20.36
CA ALA A 243 6.13 16.11 -20.92
C ALA A 243 5.04 15.96 -19.85
N ASP A 244 3.85 16.40 -20.20
CA ASP A 244 2.65 16.23 -19.37
C ASP A 244 2.06 14.84 -19.62
N ARG A 245 2.13 13.95 -18.63
CA ARG A 245 1.64 12.56 -18.71
C ARG A 245 0.17 12.49 -19.12
N ASP A 246 -0.67 13.38 -18.57
CA ASP A 246 -2.10 13.38 -18.87
C ASP A 246 -2.36 13.78 -20.33
N ALA A 247 -1.60 14.75 -20.84
CA ALA A 247 -1.70 15.16 -22.23
C ALA A 247 -1.24 14.06 -23.19
N VAL A 248 -0.11 13.39 -22.89
CA VAL A 248 0.39 12.26 -23.69
C VAL A 248 -0.60 11.09 -23.68
N ARG A 249 -1.20 10.77 -22.50
CA ARG A 249 -2.23 9.77 -22.38
C ARG A 249 -3.46 10.10 -23.26
N ASP A 250 -3.95 11.33 -23.22
CA ASP A 250 -5.13 11.76 -24.01
C ASP A 250 -4.86 11.71 -25.51
N ASP A 251 -3.65 12.04 -25.93
CA ASP A 251 -3.23 11.97 -27.33
C ASP A 251 -3.18 10.51 -27.81
N ILE A 252 -2.58 9.61 -27.04
CA ILE A 252 -2.53 8.17 -27.36
C ILE A 252 -3.95 7.58 -27.36
N ALA A 253 -4.80 7.92 -26.39
CA ALA A 253 -6.19 7.47 -26.34
C ALA A 253 -7.03 7.96 -27.54
N THR A 254 -6.69 9.11 -28.11
CA THR A 254 -7.34 9.63 -29.31
C THR A 254 -6.88 8.87 -30.56
N GLU A 255 -5.62 8.47 -30.61
CA GLU A 255 -5.03 7.73 -31.72
C GLU A 255 -5.49 6.26 -31.75
N TYR A 256 -5.63 5.64 -30.56
CA TYR A 256 -6.04 4.24 -30.37
C TYR A 256 -7.35 4.12 -29.56
N PRO A 257 -8.49 4.58 -30.11
CA PRO A 257 -9.75 4.64 -29.36
C PRO A 257 -10.37 3.26 -29.00
N GLU A 258 -9.85 2.18 -29.57
CA GLU A 258 -10.23 0.80 -29.25
C GLU A 258 -9.54 0.24 -28.01
N TYR A 259 -8.50 0.93 -27.51
CA TYR A 259 -7.76 0.51 -26.33
C TYR A 259 -8.02 1.44 -25.15
N ASP A 260 -7.91 0.89 -23.96
CA ASP A 260 -7.98 1.64 -22.71
C ASP A 260 -6.58 2.17 -22.37
N VAL A 261 -6.42 3.48 -22.41
CA VAL A 261 -5.14 4.17 -22.16
C VAL A 261 -5.22 4.89 -20.82
N ARG A 262 -4.34 4.54 -19.91
CA ARG A 262 -4.29 5.06 -18.54
C ARG A 262 -2.90 5.51 -18.14
N THR A 263 -2.83 6.49 -17.25
CA THR A 263 -1.60 6.76 -16.50
C THR A 263 -1.38 5.70 -15.42
N SER A 264 -0.15 5.59 -14.89
CA SER A 264 0.16 4.65 -13.80
C SER A 264 -0.75 4.86 -12.58
N ASP A 265 -1.01 6.12 -12.21
CA ASP A 265 -1.89 6.46 -11.08
C ASP A 265 -3.33 6.00 -11.31
N GLU A 266 -3.85 6.17 -12.53
CA GLU A 266 -5.18 5.70 -12.94
C GLU A 266 -5.25 4.18 -12.95
N GLN A 267 -4.20 3.50 -13.42
CA GLN A 267 -4.13 2.05 -13.45
C GLN A 267 -4.12 1.45 -12.05
N ILE A 268 -3.33 2.02 -11.11
CA ILE A 268 -3.32 1.62 -9.70
C ILE A 268 -4.70 1.84 -9.07
N GLY A 269 -5.31 3.00 -9.33
CA GLY A 269 -6.66 3.30 -8.87
C GLY A 269 -7.70 2.29 -9.35
N ALA A 270 -7.61 1.87 -10.60
CA ALA A 270 -8.48 0.84 -11.19
C ALA A 270 -8.27 -0.53 -10.54
N MET A 271 -7.01 -0.99 -10.43
CA MET A 271 -6.68 -2.25 -9.75
C MET A 271 -7.14 -2.28 -8.30
N ALA A 272 -7.00 -1.16 -7.57
CA ALA A 272 -7.50 -1.04 -6.20
C ALA A 272 -9.03 -1.12 -6.15
N ALA A 273 -9.73 -0.49 -7.10
CA ALA A 273 -11.20 -0.51 -7.19
C ALA A 273 -11.75 -1.91 -7.51
N GLU A 274 -11.02 -2.73 -8.25
CA GLU A 274 -11.40 -4.12 -8.60
C GLU A 274 -11.28 -5.09 -7.41
N ARG A 275 -10.58 -4.69 -6.34
CA ARG A 275 -10.44 -5.47 -5.09
C ARG A 275 -11.22 -4.84 -3.92
N PRO A 276 -12.56 -4.65 -4.00
CA PRO A 276 -13.35 -3.97 -2.99
C PRO A 276 -13.28 -4.66 -1.62
N ILE A 277 -13.07 -5.97 -1.58
CA ILE A 277 -12.95 -6.75 -0.33
C ILE A 277 -11.67 -6.35 0.42
N VAL A 278 -10.54 -6.17 -0.28
CA VAL A 278 -9.27 -5.76 0.31
C VAL A 278 -9.39 -4.33 0.86
N MET A 279 -9.94 -3.41 0.08
CA MET A 279 -10.19 -2.02 0.49
C MET A 279 -11.16 -1.94 1.67
N ALA A 280 -12.26 -2.70 1.63
CA ALA A 280 -13.23 -2.77 2.72
C ALA A 280 -12.61 -3.36 4.00
N SER A 281 -11.75 -4.38 3.88
CA SER A 281 -11.05 -4.99 5.00
C SER A 281 -10.11 -3.99 5.67
N GLY A 282 -9.30 -3.28 4.89
CA GLY A 282 -8.41 -2.23 5.38
C GLY A 282 -9.19 -1.10 6.08
N ALA A 283 -10.25 -0.59 5.44
CA ALA A 283 -11.12 0.44 6.02
C ALA A 283 -11.80 -0.04 7.31
N THR A 284 -12.22 -1.31 7.36
CA THR A 284 -12.83 -1.90 8.55
C THR A 284 -11.83 -1.99 9.72
N LEU A 285 -10.60 -2.40 9.46
CA LEU A 285 -9.55 -2.46 10.49
C LEU A 285 -9.21 -1.07 11.04
N VAL A 286 -9.06 -0.08 10.18
CA VAL A 286 -8.86 1.32 10.60
C VAL A 286 -10.06 1.83 11.38
N GLY A 287 -11.28 1.58 10.91
CA GLY A 287 -12.52 1.92 11.61
C GLY A 287 -12.59 1.28 12.99
N LEU A 288 -12.27 -0.01 13.11
CA LEU A 288 -12.24 -0.73 14.38
C LEU A 288 -11.19 -0.17 15.35
N ALA A 289 -9.99 0.21 14.84
CA ALA A 289 -8.97 0.85 15.65
C ALA A 289 -9.43 2.22 16.20
N ILE A 290 -10.11 3.02 15.37
CA ILE A 290 -10.70 4.31 15.80
C ILE A 290 -11.77 4.09 16.85
N VAL A 291 -12.71 3.14 16.64
CA VAL A 291 -13.78 2.83 17.58
C VAL A 291 -13.20 2.30 18.89
N GLY A 292 -12.29 1.33 18.83
CA GLY A 292 -11.63 0.75 20.01
C GLY A 292 -10.85 1.80 20.81
N GLY A 293 -10.07 2.65 20.12
CA GLY A 293 -9.34 3.77 20.72
C GLY A 293 -10.28 4.80 21.37
N THR A 294 -11.41 5.09 20.71
CA THR A 294 -12.43 5.98 21.26
C THR A 294 -13.06 5.39 22.53
N VAL A 295 -13.47 4.13 22.51
CA VAL A 295 -14.06 3.43 23.66
C VAL A 295 -13.08 3.40 24.83
N LEU A 296 -11.82 3.06 24.57
CA LEU A 296 -10.77 3.03 25.58
C LEU A 296 -10.59 4.43 26.21
N THR A 297 -10.50 5.47 25.38
CA THR A 297 -10.35 6.85 25.81
C THR A 297 -11.56 7.33 26.61
N VAL A 298 -12.79 7.02 26.19
CA VAL A 298 -14.02 7.33 26.92
C VAL A 298 -14.04 6.67 28.29
N ASN A 299 -13.75 5.38 28.36
CA ASN A 299 -13.69 4.64 29.62
C ASN A 299 -12.67 5.23 30.58
N LEU A 300 -11.49 5.57 30.07
CA LEU A 300 -10.42 6.13 30.87
C LEU A 300 -10.77 7.51 31.42
N PHE A 301 -11.33 8.40 30.58
CA PHE A 301 -11.80 9.71 31.05
C PHE A 301 -13.01 9.62 31.99
N ALA A 302 -13.92 8.67 31.79
CA ALA A 302 -15.00 8.40 32.72
C ALA A 302 -14.46 8.00 34.10
N LEU A 303 -13.48 7.09 34.13
CA LEU A 303 -12.81 6.67 35.36
C LEU A 303 -12.08 7.81 36.06
N VAL A 304 -11.32 8.62 35.32
CA VAL A 304 -10.64 9.82 35.85
C VAL A 304 -11.64 10.79 36.45
N THR A 305 -12.73 11.07 35.75
CA THR A 305 -13.77 11.99 36.18
C THR A 305 -14.53 11.46 37.43
N TYR A 306 -14.79 10.14 37.48
CA TYR A 306 -15.40 9.50 38.64
C TYR A 306 -14.52 9.64 39.88
N HIS A 307 -13.20 9.46 39.78
CA HIS A 307 -12.28 9.63 40.89
C HIS A 307 -12.10 11.10 41.34
N GLN A 308 -12.32 12.03 40.42
CA GLN A 308 -12.25 13.49 40.72
C GLN A 308 -13.55 14.08 41.17
N ARG A 309 -14.64 13.29 41.32
CA ARG A 309 -16.00 13.79 41.64
C ARG A 309 -16.06 14.67 42.88
N THR A 310 -15.33 14.31 43.93
CA THR A 310 -15.31 15.09 45.21
C THR A 310 -14.59 16.41 45.05
N GLU A 311 -13.48 16.46 44.30
CA GLU A 311 -12.77 17.71 43.99
C GLU A 311 -13.61 18.62 43.10
N LEU A 312 -14.30 18.05 42.11
CA LEU A 312 -15.20 18.79 41.22
C LEU A 312 -16.41 19.34 41.95
N ALA A 313 -16.94 18.57 42.90
CA ALA A 313 -18.05 19.03 43.79
C ALA A 313 -17.61 20.21 44.69
N ALA A 314 -16.41 20.12 45.28
CA ALA A 314 -15.84 21.21 46.06
C ALA A 314 -15.63 22.50 45.25
N LEU A 315 -15.09 22.37 44.03
CA LEU A 315 -14.90 23.49 43.11
C LEU A 315 -16.26 24.12 42.71
N ARG A 316 -17.32 23.33 42.60
CA ARG A 316 -18.66 23.78 42.29
C ARG A 316 -19.29 24.51 43.48
N ALA A 317 -19.06 24.04 44.70
CA ALA A 317 -19.50 24.69 45.94
C ALA A 317 -18.86 26.09 46.10
N LEU A 318 -17.65 26.31 45.57
CA LEU A 318 -16.97 27.59 45.49
C LEU A 318 -17.53 28.52 44.40
N GLY A 319 -18.60 28.09 43.67
CA GLY A 319 -19.28 28.90 42.67
C GLY A 319 -18.73 28.83 41.25
N LEU A 320 -17.83 27.86 40.93
CA LEU A 320 -17.37 27.68 39.56
C LEU A 320 -18.49 27.15 38.65
N SER A 321 -18.62 27.76 37.47
CA SER A 321 -19.64 27.33 36.51
C SER A 321 -19.29 25.95 35.89
N ARG A 322 -20.33 25.21 35.52
CA ARG A 322 -20.18 23.91 34.81
C ARG A 322 -19.28 23.97 33.55
N TRP A 323 -19.28 25.10 32.87
CA TRP A 323 -18.46 25.33 31.69
C TRP A 323 -16.96 25.47 32.01
N VAL A 324 -16.62 26.04 33.17
CA VAL A 324 -15.25 26.15 33.65
C VAL A 324 -14.75 24.75 34.05
N LEU A 325 -15.56 23.94 34.71
CA LEU A 325 -15.26 22.56 35.08
C LEU A 325 -15.06 21.69 33.83
N ALA A 326 -16.00 21.76 32.87
CA ALA A 326 -15.86 21.06 31.58
C ALA A 326 -14.61 21.52 30.81
N GLY A 327 -14.30 22.82 30.84
CA GLY A 327 -13.11 23.38 30.25
C GLY A 327 -11.79 22.86 30.89
N THR A 328 -11.79 22.68 32.23
CA THR A 328 -10.65 22.13 32.95
C THR A 328 -10.39 20.66 32.55
N ILE A 329 -11.43 19.85 32.48
CA ILE A 329 -11.33 18.45 32.03
C ILE A 329 -10.97 18.40 30.54
N GLY A 330 -11.55 19.29 29.72
CA GLY A 330 -11.17 19.43 28.30
C GLY A 330 -9.70 19.78 28.10
N ALA A 331 -9.16 20.71 28.94
CA ALA A 331 -7.74 21.05 28.89
C ALA A 331 -6.83 19.89 29.31
N GLN A 332 -7.24 19.07 30.28
CA GLN A 332 -6.54 17.83 30.63
C GLN A 332 -6.57 16.85 29.47
N GLY A 333 -7.74 16.66 28.82
CA GLY A 333 -7.89 15.81 27.66
C GLY A 333 -7.05 16.25 26.49
N LEU A 334 -6.97 17.56 26.23
CA LEU A 334 -6.07 18.11 25.20
C LEU A 334 -4.61 17.80 25.51
N ALA A 335 -4.17 18.01 26.75
CA ALA A 335 -2.80 17.72 27.15
C ALA A 335 -2.47 16.22 27.02
N ILE A 336 -3.37 15.35 27.47
CA ILE A 336 -3.21 13.89 27.34
C ILE A 336 -3.27 13.48 25.86
N GLY A 337 -4.16 14.08 25.07
CA GLY A 337 -4.25 13.82 23.63
C GLY A 337 -2.97 14.20 22.89
N VAL A 338 -2.44 15.38 23.17
CA VAL A 338 -1.15 15.84 22.58
C VAL A 338 0.00 14.96 23.00
N LEU A 339 0.16 14.68 24.29
CA LEU A 339 1.29 13.86 24.79
C LEU A 339 1.17 12.41 24.34
N GLY A 340 -0.03 11.81 24.37
CA GLY A 340 -0.28 10.46 23.89
C GLY A 340 -0.11 10.37 22.37
N GLY A 341 -0.61 11.37 21.63
CA GLY A 341 -0.44 11.48 20.19
C GLY A 341 1.05 11.53 19.80
N LEU A 342 1.81 12.42 20.44
CA LEU A 342 3.25 12.52 20.21
C LEU A 342 3.99 11.22 20.55
N LEU A 343 3.59 10.54 21.62
CA LEU A 343 4.17 9.25 22.01
C LEU A 343 3.87 8.18 20.94
N GLY A 344 2.60 8.07 20.50
CA GLY A 344 2.20 7.13 19.45
C GLY A 344 2.91 7.40 18.13
N LEU A 345 2.95 8.66 17.70
CA LEU A 345 3.64 9.07 16.47
C LEU A 345 5.16 8.84 16.55
N ALA A 346 5.79 9.09 17.70
CA ALA A 346 7.22 8.84 17.90
C ALA A 346 7.57 7.34 17.95
N ALA A 347 6.61 6.49 18.39
CA ALA A 347 6.77 5.05 18.38
C ALA A 347 6.53 4.41 17.00
N THR A 348 5.83 5.11 16.09
CA THR A 348 5.50 4.58 14.75
C THR A 348 6.75 4.24 13.92
N PRO A 349 7.77 5.12 13.74
CA PRO A 349 8.91 4.82 12.89
C PRO A 349 9.71 3.57 13.32
N PRO A 350 10.12 3.40 14.59
CA PRO A 350 10.87 2.22 14.99
C PRO A 350 10.07 0.94 14.91
N ILE A 351 8.75 0.99 15.12
CA ILE A 351 7.88 -0.19 14.99
C ILE A 351 7.68 -0.55 13.51
N VAL A 352 7.47 0.43 12.64
CA VAL A 352 7.40 0.24 11.19
C VAL A 352 8.69 -0.38 10.67
N ALA A 353 9.85 0.15 11.05
CA ALA A 353 11.14 -0.40 10.66
C ALA A 353 11.32 -1.86 11.13
N GLY A 354 10.92 -2.18 12.37
CA GLY A 354 10.96 -3.54 12.89
C GLY A 354 10.00 -4.49 12.15
N LEU A 355 8.80 -4.04 11.82
CA LEU A 355 7.83 -4.83 11.06
C LEU A 355 8.27 -5.05 9.60
N ASN A 356 8.85 -4.04 8.95
CA ASN A 356 9.40 -4.18 7.60
C ASN A 356 10.58 -5.17 7.58
N HIS A 357 11.46 -5.12 8.59
CA HIS A 357 12.55 -6.10 8.70
C HIS A 357 12.02 -7.54 8.89
N LEU A 358 10.97 -7.72 9.68
CA LEU A 358 10.31 -9.02 9.83
C LEU A 358 9.63 -9.45 8.53
N SER A 359 8.94 -8.52 7.84
CA SER A 359 8.30 -8.80 6.56
C SER A 359 9.30 -9.23 5.50
N ALA A 360 10.44 -8.55 5.39
CA ALA A 360 11.50 -8.92 4.47
C ALA A 360 12.04 -10.34 4.74
N SER A 361 12.17 -10.72 6.03
CA SER A 361 12.72 -12.03 6.41
C SER A 361 11.74 -13.20 6.28
N VAL A 362 10.41 -12.95 6.32
CA VAL A 362 9.38 -14.01 6.36
C VAL A 362 8.61 -14.10 5.04
N VAL A 363 8.37 -12.97 4.38
CA VAL A 363 7.48 -12.86 3.21
C VAL A 363 8.22 -12.33 1.98
N GLY A 364 9.47 -11.85 2.14
CA GLY A 364 10.25 -11.28 1.04
C GLY A 364 9.92 -9.83 0.67
N PHE A 365 8.98 -9.17 1.37
CA PHE A 365 8.61 -7.77 1.11
C PHE A 365 9.39 -6.82 2.00
N GLU A 366 10.28 -5.98 1.42
CA GLU A 366 11.14 -5.08 2.18
C GLU A 366 10.42 -3.84 2.75
N ASN A 367 9.38 -3.33 2.07
CA ASN A 367 8.68 -2.07 2.42
C ASN A 367 7.16 -2.25 2.57
N LEU A 368 6.71 -3.29 3.28
CA LEU A 368 5.28 -3.57 3.45
C LEU A 368 4.51 -2.44 4.16
N LEU A 369 5.15 -1.71 5.05
CA LEU A 369 4.57 -0.57 5.74
C LEU A 369 5.24 0.72 5.26
N HIS A 370 4.47 1.57 4.59
CA HIS A 370 4.88 2.92 4.22
C HIS A 370 4.09 3.96 5.03
N THR A 371 4.77 4.95 5.61
CA THR A 371 4.10 5.95 6.46
C THR A 371 4.20 7.34 5.82
N PRO A 372 3.29 7.71 4.92
CA PRO A 372 3.26 9.03 4.33
C PRO A 372 2.90 10.11 5.37
N PRO A 373 3.27 11.38 5.14
CA PRO A 373 2.96 12.50 6.05
C PRO A 373 1.46 12.62 6.39
N ALA A 374 0.59 12.21 5.48
CA ALA A 374 -0.87 12.20 5.69
C ALA A 374 -1.29 11.29 6.84
N VAL A 375 -0.66 10.12 7.02
CA VAL A 375 -0.93 9.18 8.12
C VAL A 375 -0.52 9.78 9.45
N TYR A 376 0.63 10.47 9.53
CA TYR A 376 1.04 11.20 10.73
C TYR A 376 0.06 12.33 11.06
N ALA A 377 -0.36 13.10 10.06
CA ALA A 377 -1.33 14.18 10.24
C ALA A 377 -2.69 13.64 10.74
N ALA A 378 -3.18 12.56 10.14
CA ALA A 378 -4.41 11.89 10.56
C ALA A 378 -4.31 11.38 12.02
N GLY A 379 -3.20 10.73 12.39
CA GLY A 379 -2.95 10.28 13.75
C GLY A 379 -2.95 11.42 14.77
N LEU A 380 -2.33 12.55 14.43
CA LEU A 380 -2.29 13.74 15.29
C LEU A 380 -3.68 14.37 15.47
N VAL A 381 -4.42 14.53 14.38
CA VAL A 381 -5.80 15.06 14.40
C VAL A 381 -6.71 14.17 15.26
N LEU A 382 -6.56 12.86 15.11
CA LEU A 382 -7.29 11.86 15.88
C LEU A 382 -6.94 11.95 17.39
N ALA A 383 -5.67 12.06 17.74
CA ALA A 383 -5.21 12.20 19.11
C ALA A 383 -5.79 13.43 19.81
N ILE A 384 -5.71 14.58 19.14
CA ILE A 384 -6.24 15.85 19.65
C ILE A 384 -7.78 15.80 19.72
N GLY A 385 -8.42 15.28 18.67
CA GLY A 385 -9.87 15.14 18.60
C GLY A 385 -10.41 14.22 19.69
N LEU A 386 -9.90 13.01 19.81
CA LEU A 386 -10.30 12.05 20.84
C LEU A 386 -10.06 12.62 22.25
N GLY A 387 -8.85 13.12 22.52
CA GLY A 387 -8.49 13.67 23.81
C GLY A 387 -9.41 14.84 24.22
N THR A 388 -9.68 15.75 23.29
CA THR A 388 -10.47 16.96 23.59
C THR A 388 -11.97 16.68 23.65
N VAL A 389 -12.53 16.04 22.63
CA VAL A 389 -13.98 15.81 22.52
C VAL A 389 -14.45 14.88 23.63
N VAL A 390 -13.76 13.76 23.85
CA VAL A 390 -14.11 12.80 24.90
C VAL A 390 -14.03 13.46 26.28
N ALA A 391 -12.98 14.22 26.55
CA ALA A 391 -12.81 14.90 27.81
C ALA A 391 -13.89 15.97 28.06
N VAL A 392 -14.23 16.77 27.05
CA VAL A 392 -15.30 17.79 27.16
C VAL A 392 -16.64 17.12 27.39
N VAL A 393 -16.99 16.09 26.63
CA VAL A 393 -18.26 15.37 26.77
C VAL A 393 -18.38 14.72 28.16
N THR A 394 -17.31 14.06 28.61
CA THR A 394 -17.27 13.39 29.92
C THR A 394 -17.38 14.43 31.05
N GLY A 395 -16.63 15.53 30.95
CA GLY A 395 -16.68 16.64 31.91
C GLY A 395 -18.04 17.33 31.97
N TRP A 396 -18.70 17.51 30.82
CA TRP A 396 -20.04 18.06 30.75
C TRP A 396 -21.08 17.12 31.39
N ARG A 397 -21.02 15.83 31.17
CA ARG A 397 -21.86 14.82 31.82
C ARG A 397 -21.62 14.79 33.31
N ALA A 398 -20.39 14.80 33.79
CA ALA A 398 -20.05 14.82 35.21
C ALA A 398 -20.63 16.08 35.92
N GLY A 399 -20.58 17.23 35.25
CA GLY A 399 -21.17 18.46 35.75
C GLY A 399 -22.72 18.42 35.91
N ARG A 400 -23.39 17.43 35.30
CA ARG A 400 -24.84 17.21 35.48
C ARG A 400 -25.19 16.36 36.70
N TYR A 401 -24.32 15.43 37.10
CA TYR A 401 -24.56 14.48 38.19
C TYR A 401 -24.09 14.96 39.55
N THR A 402 -23.34 16.07 39.66
CA THR A 402 -22.96 16.70 40.94
C THR A 402 -24.14 17.52 41.48
N ARG A 403 -25.23 16.88 41.88
CA ARG A 403 -26.22 17.47 42.78
C ARG A 403 -25.66 17.41 44.20
N ILE A 404 -26.00 18.46 44.99
CA ILE A 404 -25.52 18.71 46.35
C ILE A 404 -25.94 17.59 47.34
N GLU A 405 -26.76 16.62 46.89
CA GLU A 405 -27.34 15.54 47.70
C GLU A 405 -26.35 14.43 48.10
N HIS A 406 -25.10 14.47 47.69
CA HIS A 406 -24.08 13.42 47.99
C HIS A 406 -22.97 13.94 48.91
N LEU A 407 -23.22 14.96 49.72
CA LEU A 407 -22.29 15.44 50.76
C LEU A 407 -22.59 14.87 52.15
N ASP A 408 -23.63 14.05 52.27
CA ASP A 408 -24.12 13.51 53.57
C ASP A 408 -23.86 12.00 53.73
N ASP A 409 -22.99 11.38 52.96
CA ASP A 409 -22.53 9.99 53.17
C ASP A 409 -21.03 9.93 53.46
#